data_deffbc2b0e90615b4cc35d44c5545962
#
_entry.id   deffbc2b0e90615b4cc35d44c5545962
#
_cell.length_a   1.000
_cell.length_b   1.000
_cell.length_c   1.000
_cell.angle_alpha   90.00
_cell.angle_beta   90.00
_cell.angle_gamma   90.00
#
_symmetry.space_group_name_H-M   'P 1'
#
loop_
_entity.id
_entity.type
_entity.pdbx_description
1 polymer ?
#
loop_
_entity_poly.entity_id
_entity_poly.type
_entity_poly.pdbx_seq_one_letter_code
_entity_poly.pdbx_strand_id
1 'polypeptide(L)'
;MNELFLKIINMSISASWLILAVLILRLVLKKAPKWVNVLLWGIVAVRLICPLSFESTLSLIPSSETIPLDIEMAAKPTIDSGVPAINSVVNPVLSSFAPPQHVLTSANPLQIWIPILNIIWLIGVGALLLYTAVSYGRLCRKVDTAVRYKDNIFQSENVSSPFVLGIIKPRIYLPFNMNGQDLEHVVAHEQAHIRRKDHWWKPLGFFLLTIYWFNPLMWLAYVLLCRDIELACDEKVIKELGNEQRADYTQALVACSVNRRMIAACPLAFGEVGVKDRVKSVMNYKKPAFWIIILAVIACVIVAVCFLTNPMGFQFDEAIHTIVSANHFDMRNADDAVAIEMNPAQISELSSRLAGVKNTKKSDEYGGFTPGYQISALLEDGTYIRINGYSLSDNDMVDIEWNGERYVVSDGEFQDYLSRICVGGDVAVAEPVPSVTKWFDYLETPDEMQWGGGHEINLPEFPDVTFRWTYGEMMAVTGNEITSLYTGMPIWNAYFCDLTGDGLPELCSTISWGSGMIDNRVTIYDYANGASYELSDRGYFDFTLRFNEADGYLYVDKRKYNTDELVQSGRLVFKDDCLQVEGFSSNVDEPAKYYLTIGAEGVKSIELTMP
;
A
#
# COMPACT_ATOMS: atom_id res chain seq x y z
N MET A 1 9.78 6.62 5.88
CA MET A 1 10.80 5.69 6.37
C MET A 1 10.19 4.46 7.06
N ASN A 2 9.12 4.65 7.84
CA ASN A 2 8.39 3.54 8.48
C ASN A 2 7.82 2.55 7.46
N GLU A 3 7.22 3.04 6.39
CA GLU A 3 6.72 2.21 5.27
C GLU A 3 7.79 1.28 4.66
N LEU A 4 9.01 1.82 4.46
CA LEU A 4 10.13 0.99 3.97
C LEU A 4 10.48 -0.12 4.95
N PHE A 5 10.50 0.19 6.25
CA PHE A 5 10.77 -0.78 7.30
C PHE A 5 9.69 -1.87 7.34
N LEU A 6 8.40 -1.51 7.27
CA LEU A 6 7.29 -2.46 7.20
C LEU A 6 7.34 -3.33 5.94
N LYS A 7 7.66 -2.76 4.78
CA LYS A 7 7.92 -3.52 3.55
C LYS A 7 9.04 -4.54 3.72
N ILE A 8 10.15 -4.16 4.37
CA ILE A 8 11.27 -5.07 4.65
C ILE A 8 10.86 -6.20 5.59
N ILE A 9 10.04 -5.91 6.61
CA ILE A 9 9.50 -6.96 7.49
C ILE A 9 8.61 -7.92 6.70
N ASN A 10 7.67 -7.44 5.90
CA ASN A 10 6.78 -8.27 5.08
C ASN A 10 7.57 -9.15 4.09
N MET A 11 8.59 -8.58 3.42
CA MET A 11 9.50 -9.35 2.56
C MET A 11 10.28 -10.41 3.36
N SER A 12 10.70 -10.09 4.58
CA SER A 12 11.39 -11.02 5.48
C SER A 12 10.50 -12.21 5.88
N ILE A 13 9.22 -11.96 6.18
CA ILE A 13 8.24 -12.99 6.52
C ILE A 13 8.00 -13.92 5.31
N SER A 14 7.72 -13.35 4.14
CA SER A 14 7.52 -14.12 2.91
C SER A 14 8.75 -14.94 2.54
N ALA A 15 9.96 -14.36 2.67
CA ALA A 15 11.22 -15.08 2.42
C ALA A 15 11.46 -16.19 3.47
N SER A 16 10.96 -16.07 4.69
CA SER A 16 11.08 -17.10 5.72
C SER A 16 10.35 -18.39 5.30
N TRP A 17 9.16 -18.31 4.73
CA TRP A 17 8.45 -19.45 4.15
C TRP A 17 9.26 -20.12 3.04
N LEU A 18 9.82 -19.31 2.13
CA LEU A 18 10.70 -19.83 1.07
C LEU A 18 11.96 -20.49 1.64
N ILE A 19 12.61 -19.90 2.65
CA ILE A 19 13.77 -20.49 3.31
C ILE A 19 13.42 -21.87 3.89
N LEU A 20 12.27 -21.99 4.59
CA LEU A 20 11.80 -23.28 5.12
C LEU A 20 11.59 -24.31 4.02
N ALA A 21 10.96 -23.92 2.91
CA ALA A 21 10.80 -24.80 1.74
C ALA A 21 12.15 -25.23 1.14
N VAL A 22 13.09 -24.31 1.01
CA VAL A 22 14.46 -24.61 0.54
C VAL A 22 15.18 -25.57 1.50
N LEU A 23 15.03 -25.42 2.82
CA LEU A 23 15.62 -26.35 3.80
C LEU A 23 15.07 -27.75 3.62
N ILE A 24 13.76 -27.92 3.43
CA ILE A 24 13.12 -29.21 3.17
C ILE A 24 13.62 -29.79 1.84
N LEU A 25 13.58 -29.01 0.76
CA LEU A 25 13.98 -29.48 -0.56
C LEU A 25 15.47 -29.88 -0.60
N ARG A 26 16.34 -29.16 0.11
CA ARG A 26 17.75 -29.47 0.28
C ARG A 26 17.98 -30.84 0.95
N LEU A 27 17.09 -31.26 1.86
CA LEU A 27 17.12 -32.59 2.47
C LEU A 27 16.67 -33.66 1.48
N VAL A 28 15.70 -33.38 0.62
CA VAL A 28 15.20 -34.30 -0.41
C VAL A 28 16.22 -34.47 -1.54
N LEU A 29 16.82 -33.37 -2.00
CA LEU A 29 17.75 -33.34 -3.11
C LEU A 29 19.21 -33.67 -2.76
N LYS A 30 19.47 -34.46 -1.71
CA LYS A 30 20.83 -34.84 -1.27
C LYS A 30 21.69 -35.47 -2.37
N LYS A 31 21.05 -36.18 -3.34
CA LYS A 31 21.70 -36.86 -4.47
C LYS A 31 21.88 -35.95 -5.71
N ALA A 32 21.28 -34.77 -5.70
CA ALA A 32 21.43 -33.79 -6.78
C ALA A 32 22.80 -33.13 -6.77
N PRO A 33 23.25 -32.56 -7.90
CA PRO A 33 24.48 -31.77 -7.97
C PRO A 33 24.45 -30.62 -6.97
N LYS A 34 25.57 -30.32 -6.35
CA LYS A 34 25.64 -29.30 -5.28
C LYS A 34 25.36 -27.87 -5.75
N TRP A 35 25.55 -27.58 -7.04
CA TRP A 35 25.20 -26.29 -7.61
C TRP A 35 23.69 -25.99 -7.55
N VAL A 36 22.84 -27.00 -7.51
CA VAL A 36 21.37 -26.87 -7.37
C VAL A 36 21.03 -26.16 -6.04
N ASN A 37 21.72 -26.51 -4.96
CA ASN A 37 21.50 -25.84 -3.67
C ASN A 37 21.86 -24.35 -3.73
N VAL A 38 22.92 -23.98 -4.46
CA VAL A 38 23.29 -22.59 -4.66
C VAL A 38 22.23 -21.85 -5.47
N LEU A 39 21.63 -22.51 -6.47
CA LEU A 39 20.52 -21.96 -7.26
C LEU A 39 19.28 -21.70 -6.37
N LEU A 40 18.95 -22.63 -5.47
CA LEU A 40 17.84 -22.44 -4.52
C LEU A 40 18.05 -21.21 -3.64
N TRP A 41 19.26 -20.97 -3.15
CA TRP A 41 19.59 -19.73 -2.43
C TRP A 41 19.52 -18.49 -3.31
N GLY A 42 19.77 -18.64 -4.61
CA GLY A 42 19.53 -17.58 -5.61
C GLY A 42 18.06 -17.17 -5.71
N ILE A 43 17.11 -18.13 -5.63
CA ILE A 43 15.67 -17.86 -5.61
C ILE A 43 15.31 -17.05 -4.35
N VAL A 44 15.86 -17.42 -3.19
CA VAL A 44 15.67 -16.64 -1.95
C VAL A 44 16.17 -15.20 -2.11
N ALA A 45 17.36 -15.04 -2.72
CA ALA A 45 17.91 -13.71 -2.96
C ALA A 45 17.01 -12.86 -3.88
N VAL A 46 16.44 -13.45 -4.93
CA VAL A 46 15.49 -12.76 -5.81
C VAL A 46 14.27 -12.28 -5.04
N ARG A 47 13.68 -13.13 -4.17
CA ARG A 47 12.51 -12.75 -3.34
C ARG A 47 12.82 -11.59 -2.39
N LEU A 48 14.05 -11.53 -1.85
CA LEU A 48 14.48 -10.48 -0.91
C LEU A 48 14.84 -9.16 -1.60
N ILE A 49 15.24 -9.19 -2.89
CA ILE A 49 15.63 -8.00 -3.64
C ILE A 49 14.44 -7.40 -4.39
N CYS A 50 13.62 -8.26 -4.98
CA CYS A 50 12.52 -7.84 -5.85
C CYS A 50 11.19 -7.86 -5.08
N PRO A 51 10.57 -6.71 -4.84
CA PRO A 51 9.22 -6.63 -4.29
C PRO A 51 8.16 -6.94 -5.35
N LEU A 52 8.47 -7.84 -6.30
CA LEU A 52 7.56 -8.19 -7.38
C LEU A 52 6.32 -8.90 -6.81
N SER A 53 5.16 -8.34 -7.10
CA SER A 53 3.85 -8.86 -6.71
C SER A 53 3.14 -9.49 -7.92
N PHE A 54 3.74 -10.55 -8.50
CA PHE A 54 2.99 -11.38 -9.45
C PHE A 54 2.05 -12.27 -8.68
N GLU A 55 0.76 -12.14 -8.91
CA GLU A 55 -0.26 -13.00 -8.31
C GLU A 55 -0.37 -14.31 -9.10
N SER A 56 -0.57 -15.42 -8.37
CA SER A 56 -0.74 -16.74 -8.95
C SER A 56 -1.53 -17.64 -8.02
N THR A 57 -2.44 -18.42 -8.60
CA THR A 57 -3.17 -19.50 -7.90
C THR A 57 -2.25 -20.60 -7.37
N LEU A 58 -1.02 -20.70 -7.90
CA LEU A 58 -0.01 -21.68 -7.48
C LEU A 58 0.86 -21.16 -6.32
N SER A 59 0.64 -19.96 -5.83
CA SER A 59 1.41 -19.41 -4.71
C SER A 59 1.18 -20.22 -3.44
N LEU A 60 2.27 -20.58 -2.76
CA LEU A 60 2.26 -21.24 -1.45
C LEU A 60 2.58 -20.24 -0.30
N ILE A 61 2.68 -18.97 -0.61
CA ILE A 61 2.85 -17.93 0.41
C ILE A 61 1.49 -17.69 1.05
N PRO A 62 1.35 -17.79 2.38
CA PRO A 62 0.05 -17.68 3.04
C PRO A 62 -0.60 -16.31 2.92
N SER A 63 0.20 -15.22 2.91
CA SER A 63 -0.28 -13.84 2.80
C SER A 63 0.69 -13.01 1.98
N SER A 64 0.15 -12.15 1.11
CA SER A 64 0.96 -11.21 0.31
C SER A 64 1.50 -10.05 1.17
N GLU A 65 0.71 -9.60 2.15
CA GLU A 65 1.00 -8.50 3.05
C GLU A 65 0.56 -8.87 4.47
N THR A 66 1.50 -9.42 5.24
CA THR A 66 1.22 -9.89 6.60
C THR A 66 0.93 -8.73 7.56
N ILE A 67 1.66 -7.63 7.43
CA ILE A 67 1.52 -6.41 8.24
C ILE A 67 1.07 -5.29 7.30
N PRO A 68 -0.14 -4.74 7.45
CA PRO A 68 -0.60 -3.60 6.67
C PRO A 68 0.35 -2.41 6.82
N LEU A 69 0.59 -1.66 5.73
CA LEU A 69 1.50 -0.51 5.76
C LEU A 69 0.93 0.67 6.56
N ASP A 70 -0.37 0.72 6.70
CA ASP A 70 -1.15 1.70 7.45
C ASP A 70 -1.46 1.27 8.90
N ILE A 71 -0.87 0.17 9.39
CA ILE A 71 -1.11 -0.36 10.75
C ILE A 71 -0.91 0.69 11.86
N GLU A 72 -0.07 1.71 11.61
CA GLU A 72 0.17 2.82 12.53
C GLU A 72 -1.08 3.68 12.72
N MET A 73 -1.91 3.81 11.68
CA MET A 73 -3.12 4.64 11.65
C MET A 73 -4.38 3.84 11.98
N ALA A 74 -4.29 2.51 12.00
CA ALA A 74 -5.44 1.65 12.25
C ALA A 74 -5.98 1.81 13.67
N ALA A 75 -7.29 2.03 13.81
CA ALA A 75 -7.98 2.12 15.10
C ALA A 75 -7.87 0.79 15.90
N LYS A 76 -7.87 -0.34 15.20
CA LYS A 76 -7.59 -1.68 15.74
C LYS A 76 -6.48 -2.31 14.89
N PRO A 77 -5.22 -2.25 15.34
CA PRO A 77 -4.12 -2.86 14.59
C PRO A 77 -4.26 -4.37 14.56
N THR A 78 -4.34 -4.95 13.35
CA THR A 78 -4.39 -6.39 13.11
C THR A 78 -3.35 -6.79 12.08
N ILE A 79 -2.92 -8.04 12.13
CA ILE A 79 -2.08 -8.64 11.10
C ILE A 79 -2.82 -9.79 10.42
N ASP A 80 -2.48 -10.04 9.17
CA ASP A 80 -2.93 -11.22 8.45
C ASP A 80 -1.73 -12.04 7.99
N SER A 81 -1.40 -13.07 8.78
CA SER A 81 -0.30 -13.98 8.46
C SER A 81 -0.68 -15.05 7.42
N GLY A 82 -1.96 -15.14 7.02
CA GLY A 82 -2.50 -16.25 6.24
C GLY A 82 -2.55 -17.58 7.01
N VAL A 83 -2.24 -17.57 8.32
CA VAL A 83 -2.29 -18.75 9.22
C VAL A 83 -3.17 -18.38 10.42
N PRO A 84 -4.41 -18.91 10.51
CA PRO A 84 -5.38 -18.56 11.56
C PRO A 84 -4.83 -18.71 12.98
N ALA A 85 -4.03 -19.76 13.23
CA ALA A 85 -3.43 -20.01 14.54
C ALA A 85 -2.44 -18.90 14.97
N ILE A 86 -1.77 -18.23 14.04
CA ILE A 86 -0.89 -17.10 14.33
C ILE A 86 -1.73 -15.85 14.59
N ASN A 87 -2.72 -15.60 13.74
CA ASN A 87 -3.61 -14.44 13.84
C ASN A 87 -4.38 -14.47 15.18
N SER A 88 -4.88 -15.64 15.62
CA SER A 88 -5.61 -15.79 16.89
C SER A 88 -4.76 -15.53 18.14
N VAL A 89 -3.45 -15.66 18.05
CA VAL A 89 -2.52 -15.37 19.15
C VAL A 89 -2.04 -13.92 19.12
N VAL A 90 -1.75 -13.39 17.92
CA VAL A 90 -1.10 -12.07 17.77
C VAL A 90 -2.12 -10.94 17.80
N ASN A 91 -3.26 -11.07 17.12
CA ASN A 91 -4.26 -10.00 17.02
C ASN A 91 -4.87 -9.58 18.38
N PRO A 92 -5.20 -10.50 19.32
CA PRO A 92 -5.65 -10.08 20.65
C PRO A 92 -4.58 -9.31 21.44
N VAL A 93 -3.30 -9.62 21.23
CA VAL A 93 -2.20 -8.88 21.86
C VAL A 93 -2.07 -7.50 21.22
N LEU A 94 -2.13 -7.39 19.91
CA LEU A 94 -2.09 -6.10 19.21
C LEU A 94 -3.30 -5.23 19.57
N SER A 95 -4.50 -5.80 19.63
CA SER A 95 -5.71 -5.06 20.00
C SER A 95 -5.72 -4.64 21.48
N SER A 96 -4.96 -5.33 22.37
CA SER A 96 -4.80 -4.88 23.75
C SER A 96 -3.98 -3.59 23.89
N PHE A 97 -3.23 -3.22 22.86
CA PHE A 97 -2.53 -1.94 22.76
C PHE A 97 -3.42 -0.83 22.19
N ALA A 98 -4.62 -1.16 21.67
CA ALA A 98 -5.54 -0.15 21.19
C ALA A 98 -6.06 0.71 22.35
N PRO A 99 -6.22 2.04 22.16
CA PRO A 99 -6.77 2.91 23.18
C PRO A 99 -8.23 2.53 23.51
N PRO A 100 -8.67 2.69 24.76
CA PRO A 100 -10.09 2.47 25.11
C PRO A 100 -10.98 3.43 24.31
N GLN A 101 -12.10 2.95 23.81
CA GLN A 101 -13.02 3.57 22.83
C GLN A 101 -13.61 4.96 23.22
N HIS A 102 -13.24 5.55 24.35
CA HIS A 102 -13.82 6.79 24.87
C HIS A 102 -12.84 7.96 24.99
N VAL A 103 -11.61 7.87 24.47
CA VAL A 103 -10.62 8.95 24.57
C VAL A 103 -10.23 9.41 23.16
N LEU A 104 -10.82 10.50 22.72
CA LEU A 104 -10.58 11.17 21.42
C LEU A 104 -9.14 11.65 21.18
N THR A 105 -8.21 11.42 22.12
CA THR A 105 -6.82 11.91 22.05
C THR A 105 -5.76 10.85 22.29
N SER A 106 -6.09 9.55 22.25
CA SER A 106 -5.12 8.51 22.52
C SER A 106 -4.44 8.06 21.20
N ALA A 107 -3.16 8.39 21.04
CA ALA A 107 -2.35 7.94 19.93
C ALA A 107 -2.15 6.40 20.01
N ASN A 108 -2.24 5.72 18.86
CA ASN A 108 -1.93 4.30 18.75
C ASN A 108 -0.47 4.07 19.18
N PRO A 109 -0.19 3.21 20.21
CA PRO A 109 1.19 2.96 20.66
C PRO A 109 2.14 2.49 19.54
N LEU A 110 1.62 1.89 18.46
CA LEU A 110 2.43 1.50 17.30
C LEU A 110 3.06 2.71 16.60
N GLN A 111 2.44 3.89 16.64
CA GLN A 111 3.03 5.14 16.12
C GLN A 111 4.35 5.50 16.83
N ILE A 112 4.53 5.04 18.07
CA ILE A 112 5.77 5.26 18.84
C ILE A 112 6.73 4.08 18.63
N TRP A 113 6.23 2.84 18.64
CA TRP A 113 7.08 1.65 18.59
C TRP A 113 7.69 1.41 17.20
N ILE A 114 6.95 1.64 16.12
CA ILE A 114 7.45 1.40 14.75
C ILE A 114 8.63 2.31 14.41
N PRO A 115 8.62 3.63 14.68
CA PRO A 115 9.79 4.47 14.53
C PRO A 115 10.99 4.03 15.39
N ILE A 116 10.76 3.59 16.63
CA ILE A 116 11.84 3.10 17.51
C ILE A 116 12.47 1.84 16.92
N LEU A 117 11.66 0.87 16.49
CA LEU A 117 12.14 -0.36 15.85
C LEU A 117 12.87 -0.08 14.54
N ASN A 118 12.41 0.89 13.75
CA ASN A 118 13.09 1.35 12.54
C ASN A 118 14.48 1.93 12.85
N ILE A 119 14.62 2.73 13.92
CA ILE A 119 15.92 3.25 14.35
C ILE A 119 16.84 2.11 14.80
N ILE A 120 16.33 1.15 15.58
CA ILE A 120 17.10 -0.03 16.01
C ILE A 120 17.57 -0.84 14.81
N TRP A 121 16.69 -1.04 13.81
CA TRP A 121 17.03 -1.71 12.56
C TRP A 121 18.16 -0.98 11.82
N LEU A 122 18.07 0.34 11.66
CA LEU A 122 19.11 1.15 11.00
C LEU A 122 20.45 1.09 11.74
N ILE A 123 20.44 1.10 13.07
CA ILE A 123 21.66 0.95 13.88
C ILE A 123 22.30 -0.42 13.63
N GLY A 124 21.50 -1.49 13.58
CA GLY A 124 22.00 -2.83 13.29
C GLY A 124 22.61 -2.95 11.90
N VAL A 125 21.94 -2.41 10.87
CA VAL A 125 22.46 -2.33 9.50
C VAL A 125 23.78 -1.54 9.48
N GLY A 126 23.82 -0.35 10.11
CA GLY A 126 25.02 0.48 10.19
C GLY A 126 26.19 -0.23 10.89
N ALA A 127 25.93 -0.93 11.98
CA ALA A 127 26.94 -1.70 12.72
C ALA A 127 27.54 -2.82 11.86
N LEU A 128 26.71 -3.59 11.14
CA LEU A 128 27.18 -4.67 10.26
C LEU A 128 27.93 -4.14 9.05
N LEU A 129 27.51 -3.02 8.45
CA LEU A 129 28.24 -2.37 7.37
C LEU A 129 29.61 -1.86 7.85
N LEU A 130 29.65 -1.22 9.02
CA LEU A 130 30.90 -0.75 9.62
C LEU A 130 31.83 -1.93 9.92
N TYR A 131 31.30 -3.00 10.52
CA TYR A 131 32.06 -4.23 10.76
C TYR A 131 32.66 -4.78 9.46
N THR A 132 31.88 -4.82 8.39
CA THR A 132 32.32 -5.29 7.08
C THR A 132 33.44 -4.40 6.50
N ALA A 133 33.25 -3.08 6.55
CA ALA A 133 34.24 -2.12 6.04
C ALA A 133 35.57 -2.23 6.81
N VAL A 134 35.50 -2.30 8.15
CA VAL A 134 36.68 -2.45 9.00
C VAL A 134 37.40 -3.79 8.75
N SER A 135 36.62 -4.89 8.66
CA SER A 135 37.16 -6.24 8.42
C SER A 135 37.82 -6.33 7.05
N TYR A 136 37.18 -5.77 6.02
CA TYR A 136 37.73 -5.71 4.67
C TYR A 136 39.00 -4.85 4.61
N GLY A 137 39.00 -3.68 5.24
CA GLY A 137 40.16 -2.81 5.33
C GLY A 137 41.32 -3.48 6.05
N ARG A 138 41.07 -4.20 7.14
CA ARG A 138 42.09 -5.01 7.85
C ARG A 138 42.67 -6.11 6.94
N LEU A 139 41.80 -6.77 6.16
CA LEU A 139 42.24 -7.81 5.23
C LEU A 139 43.06 -7.24 4.10
N CYS A 140 42.69 -6.11 3.50
CA CYS A 140 43.46 -5.41 2.48
C CYS A 140 44.85 -5.03 2.99
N ARG A 141 44.97 -4.51 4.23
CA ARG A 141 46.29 -4.21 4.85
C ARG A 141 47.14 -5.44 5.05
N LYS A 142 46.56 -6.63 5.36
CA LYS A 142 47.33 -7.89 5.48
C LYS A 142 47.94 -8.37 4.16
N VAL A 143 47.30 -8.04 3.03
CA VAL A 143 47.75 -8.48 1.71
C VAL A 143 48.52 -7.39 0.95
N ASP A 144 48.71 -6.21 1.54
CA ASP A 144 49.41 -5.08 0.90
C ASP A 144 50.87 -5.42 0.53
N THR A 145 51.50 -6.25 1.36
CA THR A 145 52.88 -6.75 1.13
C THR A 145 52.98 -7.98 0.22
N ALA A 146 51.86 -8.41 -0.40
CA ALA A 146 51.80 -9.63 -1.19
C ALA A 146 52.59 -9.50 -2.50
N VAL A 147 53.41 -10.48 -2.80
CA VAL A 147 54.22 -10.56 -4.02
C VAL A 147 53.45 -11.34 -5.07
N ARG A 148 53.48 -10.86 -6.31
CA ARG A 148 52.85 -11.55 -7.46
C ARG A 148 53.66 -12.81 -7.82
N TYR A 149 52.99 -13.96 -7.78
CA TYR A 149 53.55 -15.25 -8.17
C TYR A 149 53.33 -15.55 -9.66
N LYS A 150 52.07 -15.52 -10.10
CA LYS A 150 51.72 -15.77 -11.51
C LYS A 150 50.29 -15.23 -11.77
N ASP A 151 50.08 -14.60 -12.94
CA ASP A 151 48.77 -14.07 -13.37
C ASP A 151 48.03 -13.27 -12.28
N ASN A 152 46.95 -13.79 -11.74
CA ASN A 152 46.16 -13.21 -10.64
C ASN A 152 46.44 -13.86 -9.27
N ILE A 153 47.57 -14.60 -9.15
CA ILE A 153 47.98 -15.31 -7.93
C ILE A 153 49.07 -14.50 -7.22
N PHE A 154 48.88 -14.28 -5.94
CA PHE A 154 49.79 -13.54 -5.06
C PHE A 154 50.15 -14.39 -3.84
N GLN A 155 51.33 -14.21 -3.32
CA GLN A 155 51.81 -14.86 -2.10
C GLN A 155 52.12 -13.82 -1.02
N SER A 156 51.85 -14.13 0.23
CA SER A 156 52.13 -13.26 1.38
C SER A 156 52.42 -14.05 2.64
N GLU A 157 53.37 -13.58 3.44
CA GLU A 157 53.70 -14.15 4.76
C GLU A 157 52.56 -13.98 5.79
N ASN A 158 51.76 -12.90 5.62
CA ASN A 158 50.67 -12.57 6.53
C ASN A 158 49.40 -13.39 6.27
N VAL A 159 49.42 -14.23 5.24
CA VAL A 159 48.31 -15.10 4.84
C VAL A 159 48.57 -16.50 5.38
N SER A 160 47.66 -16.99 6.23
CA SER A 160 47.75 -18.32 6.83
C SER A 160 46.93 -19.40 6.09
N SER A 161 45.98 -19.01 5.24
CA SER A 161 45.21 -19.92 4.40
C SER A 161 44.89 -19.27 3.07
N PRO A 162 44.74 -20.05 1.99
CA PRO A 162 44.35 -19.56 0.68
C PRO A 162 43.00 -18.86 0.72
N PHE A 163 42.81 -17.82 -0.10
CA PHE A 163 41.50 -17.16 -0.31
C PHE A 163 41.53 -16.27 -1.55
N VAL A 164 40.32 -15.98 -2.06
CA VAL A 164 40.08 -15.01 -3.12
C VAL A 164 39.67 -13.68 -2.52
N LEU A 165 40.23 -12.56 -2.98
CA LEU A 165 39.86 -11.21 -2.61
C LEU A 165 39.65 -10.34 -3.85
N GLY A 166 38.61 -9.50 -3.79
CA GLY A 166 38.25 -8.55 -4.84
C GLY A 166 36.98 -8.95 -5.58
N ILE A 167 36.03 -7.99 -5.69
CA ILE A 167 34.74 -8.20 -6.34
C ILE A 167 34.88 -8.04 -7.87
N ILE A 168 35.53 -6.99 -8.35
CA ILE A 168 35.67 -6.68 -9.78
C ILE A 168 36.87 -7.40 -10.41
N LYS A 169 38.02 -7.41 -9.71
CA LYS A 169 39.25 -8.05 -10.14
C LYS A 169 39.69 -9.05 -9.07
N PRO A 170 39.16 -10.27 -9.09
CA PRO A 170 39.45 -11.27 -8.07
C PRO A 170 40.93 -11.72 -8.18
N ARG A 171 41.60 -11.71 -7.03
CA ARG A 171 43.00 -12.16 -6.86
C ARG A 171 43.06 -13.29 -5.85
N ILE A 172 43.87 -14.28 -6.13
CA ILE A 172 44.10 -15.43 -5.24
C ILE A 172 45.31 -15.10 -4.37
N TYR A 173 45.18 -15.19 -3.06
CA TYR A 173 46.27 -15.00 -2.10
C TYR A 173 46.58 -16.32 -1.42
N LEU A 174 47.87 -16.68 -1.43
CA LEU A 174 48.42 -17.94 -0.95
C LEU A 174 49.49 -17.70 0.13
N PRO A 175 49.64 -18.57 1.12
CA PRO A 175 50.80 -18.55 2.00
C PRO A 175 52.07 -19.00 1.27
N PHE A 176 53.24 -18.52 1.71
CA PHE A 176 54.53 -18.91 1.11
C PHE A 176 54.89 -20.39 1.32
N ASN A 177 54.44 -21.01 2.42
CA ASN A 177 54.87 -22.35 2.85
C ASN A 177 53.93 -23.45 2.34
N MET A 178 53.65 -23.49 1.03
CA MET A 178 52.85 -24.57 0.43
C MET A 178 53.72 -25.50 -0.42
N ASN A 179 53.53 -26.81 -0.27
CA ASN A 179 54.21 -27.83 -1.08
C ASN A 179 53.70 -27.80 -2.53
N GLY A 180 54.53 -28.17 -3.52
CA GLY A 180 54.21 -28.01 -4.94
C GLY A 180 52.95 -28.74 -5.40
N GLN A 181 52.68 -29.97 -4.93
CA GLN A 181 51.46 -30.72 -5.25
C GLN A 181 50.20 -30.13 -4.60
N ASP A 182 50.29 -29.75 -3.33
CA ASP A 182 49.18 -29.10 -2.62
C ASP A 182 48.84 -27.75 -3.27
N LEU A 183 49.83 -27.02 -3.76
CA LEU A 183 49.66 -25.74 -4.44
C LEU A 183 48.76 -25.85 -5.68
N GLU A 184 48.96 -26.87 -6.53
CA GLU A 184 48.15 -27.05 -7.75
C GLU A 184 46.68 -27.31 -7.42
N HIS A 185 46.41 -28.17 -6.44
CA HIS A 185 45.05 -28.48 -6.02
C HIS A 185 44.33 -27.30 -5.38
N VAL A 186 45.04 -26.53 -4.57
CA VAL A 186 44.52 -25.32 -3.95
C VAL A 186 44.26 -24.24 -4.98
N VAL A 187 45.17 -24.00 -5.90
CA VAL A 187 44.98 -23.04 -6.99
C VAL A 187 43.78 -23.44 -7.87
N ALA A 188 43.64 -24.74 -8.18
CA ALA A 188 42.50 -25.23 -8.93
C ALA A 188 41.17 -24.94 -8.21
N HIS A 189 41.14 -25.11 -6.86
CA HIS A 189 39.99 -24.80 -6.03
C HIS A 189 39.64 -23.29 -6.04
N GLU A 190 40.62 -22.42 -5.77
CA GLU A 190 40.41 -20.97 -5.75
C GLU A 190 40.03 -20.43 -7.15
N GLN A 191 40.58 -21.00 -8.23
CA GLN A 191 40.16 -20.68 -9.59
C GLN A 191 38.73 -21.13 -9.90
N ALA A 192 38.30 -22.28 -9.34
CA ALA A 192 36.94 -22.73 -9.49
C ALA A 192 35.93 -21.75 -8.85
N HIS A 193 36.26 -21.15 -7.69
CA HIS A 193 35.45 -20.07 -7.10
C HIS A 193 35.34 -18.87 -8.04
N ILE A 194 36.45 -18.45 -8.69
CA ILE A 194 36.41 -17.34 -9.63
C ILE A 194 35.59 -17.66 -10.87
N ARG A 195 35.76 -18.85 -11.46
CA ARG A 195 34.98 -19.29 -12.64
C ARG A 195 33.48 -19.42 -12.35
N ARG A 196 33.10 -19.77 -11.11
CA ARG A 196 31.73 -19.85 -10.64
C ARG A 196 31.14 -18.51 -10.22
N LYS A 197 31.94 -17.45 -10.17
CA LYS A 197 31.58 -16.13 -9.68
C LYS A 197 31.14 -16.11 -8.21
N ASP A 198 31.67 -17.01 -7.38
CA ASP A 198 31.33 -17.13 -5.96
C ASP A 198 31.72 -15.86 -5.18
N HIS A 199 32.71 -15.10 -5.68
CA HIS A 199 33.11 -13.78 -5.18
C HIS A 199 32.03 -12.69 -5.34
N TRP A 200 30.92 -12.96 -6.04
CA TRP A 200 29.72 -12.11 -6.09
C TRP A 200 28.62 -12.66 -5.16
N TRP A 201 28.41 -13.97 -5.15
CA TRP A 201 27.32 -14.61 -4.40
C TRP A 201 27.48 -14.48 -2.88
N LYS A 202 28.69 -14.67 -2.35
CA LYS A 202 28.94 -14.53 -0.89
C LYS A 202 28.75 -13.10 -0.39
N PRO A 203 29.33 -12.06 -1.01
CA PRO A 203 29.07 -10.66 -0.64
C PRO A 203 27.61 -10.27 -0.77
N LEU A 204 26.91 -10.70 -1.84
CA LEU A 204 25.49 -10.46 -2.01
C LEU A 204 24.67 -11.09 -0.88
N GLY A 205 24.94 -12.36 -0.56
CA GLY A 205 24.28 -13.05 0.55
C GLY A 205 24.49 -12.35 1.89
N PHE A 206 25.72 -11.84 2.13
CA PHE A 206 26.01 -11.08 3.35
C PHE A 206 25.35 -9.70 3.36
N PHE A 207 25.26 -9.03 2.23
CA PHE A 207 24.55 -7.76 2.09
C PHE A 207 23.06 -7.94 2.41
N LEU A 208 22.43 -8.99 1.89
CA LEU A 208 21.05 -9.32 2.23
C LEU A 208 20.92 -9.66 3.73
N LEU A 209 21.85 -10.45 4.28
CA LEU A 209 21.88 -10.70 5.72
C LEU A 209 21.98 -9.40 6.52
N THR A 210 22.72 -8.41 6.05
CA THR A 210 22.86 -7.11 6.72
C THR A 210 21.54 -6.34 6.76
N ILE A 211 20.75 -6.37 5.69
CA ILE A 211 19.42 -5.73 5.66
C ILE A 211 18.44 -6.47 6.57
N TYR A 212 18.44 -7.81 6.51
CA TYR A 212 17.51 -8.68 7.22
C TYR A 212 18.11 -9.29 8.50
N TRP A 213 19.05 -8.59 9.14
CA TRP A 213 19.84 -9.09 10.28
C TRP A 213 19.00 -9.55 11.48
N PHE A 214 17.81 -8.98 11.64
CA PHE A 214 16.87 -9.31 12.71
C PHE A 214 16.20 -10.69 12.53
N ASN A 215 16.26 -11.27 11.33
CA ASN A 215 15.65 -12.56 11.03
C ASN A 215 16.66 -13.72 11.25
N PRO A 216 16.43 -14.61 12.22
CA PRO A 216 17.36 -15.73 12.51
C PRO A 216 17.48 -16.73 11.34
N LEU A 217 16.41 -16.91 10.53
CA LEU A 217 16.47 -17.80 9.37
C LEU A 217 17.42 -17.26 8.29
N MET A 218 17.62 -15.96 8.21
CA MET A 218 18.60 -15.37 7.29
C MET A 218 20.04 -15.68 7.69
N TRP A 219 20.36 -15.74 8.98
CA TRP A 219 21.67 -16.19 9.46
C TRP A 219 21.92 -17.64 9.10
N LEU A 220 20.91 -18.51 9.32
CA LEU A 220 20.97 -19.91 8.94
C LEU A 220 21.16 -20.07 7.42
N ALA A 221 20.36 -19.34 6.62
CA ALA A 221 20.44 -19.35 5.16
C ALA A 221 21.83 -18.94 4.66
N TYR A 222 22.42 -17.89 5.23
CA TYR A 222 23.75 -17.43 4.86
C TYR A 222 24.83 -18.46 5.19
N VAL A 223 24.82 -19.07 6.37
CA VAL A 223 25.75 -20.14 6.77
C VAL A 223 25.64 -21.33 5.81
N LEU A 224 24.41 -21.73 5.48
CA LEU A 224 24.17 -22.84 4.56
C LEU A 224 24.54 -22.50 3.10
N LEU A 225 24.31 -21.28 2.66
CA LEU A 225 24.79 -20.78 1.35
C LEU A 225 26.31 -20.89 1.25
N CYS A 226 27.03 -20.41 2.24
CA CYS A 226 28.50 -20.50 2.27
C CYS A 226 28.97 -21.96 2.17
N ARG A 227 28.33 -22.87 2.96
CA ARG A 227 28.62 -24.30 2.92
C ARG A 227 28.33 -24.92 1.55
N ASP A 228 27.21 -24.60 0.95
CA ASP A 228 26.80 -25.17 -0.35
C ASP A 228 27.69 -24.65 -1.50
N ILE A 229 28.17 -23.41 -1.42
CA ILE A 229 29.16 -22.86 -2.35
C ILE A 229 30.45 -23.68 -2.28
N GLU A 230 30.97 -23.99 -1.07
CA GLU A 230 32.20 -24.81 -0.94
C GLU A 230 31.99 -26.21 -1.51
N LEU A 231 30.88 -26.90 -1.17
CA LEU A 231 30.57 -28.23 -1.69
C LEU A 231 30.42 -28.25 -3.20
N ALA A 232 29.84 -27.21 -3.80
CA ALA A 232 29.68 -27.10 -5.23
C ALA A 232 30.99 -26.73 -5.95
N CYS A 233 31.91 -26.02 -5.27
CA CYS A 233 33.24 -25.76 -5.76
C CYS A 233 34.09 -27.06 -5.79
N ASP A 234 34.06 -27.83 -4.68
CA ASP A 234 34.74 -29.13 -4.60
C ASP A 234 34.22 -30.10 -5.67
N GLU A 235 32.89 -30.16 -5.89
CA GLU A 235 32.28 -31.01 -6.92
C GLU A 235 32.81 -30.63 -8.34
N LYS A 236 32.98 -29.34 -8.62
CA LYS A 236 33.49 -28.88 -9.89
C LYS A 236 34.94 -29.28 -10.09
N VAL A 237 35.79 -29.09 -9.07
CA VAL A 237 37.19 -29.44 -9.13
C VAL A 237 37.37 -30.95 -9.33
N ILE A 238 36.62 -31.79 -8.61
CA ILE A 238 36.69 -33.26 -8.74
C ILE A 238 36.26 -33.74 -10.12
N LYS A 239 35.29 -33.08 -10.73
CA LYS A 239 34.88 -33.40 -12.10
C LYS A 239 35.99 -33.14 -13.13
N GLU A 240 36.83 -32.12 -12.89
CA GLU A 240 37.97 -31.77 -13.75
C GLU A 240 39.20 -32.65 -13.50
N LEU A 241 39.53 -32.97 -12.22
CA LEU A 241 40.72 -33.73 -11.83
C LEU A 241 40.58 -35.27 -12.05
N GLY A 242 39.36 -35.80 -12.06
CA GLY A 242 39.15 -37.23 -12.17
C GLY A 242 39.26 -38.01 -10.85
N ASN A 243 39.16 -39.36 -10.93
CA ASN A 243 39.02 -40.20 -9.73
C ASN A 243 40.38 -40.45 -9.04
N GLU A 244 41.49 -40.44 -9.79
CA GLU A 244 42.82 -40.79 -9.28
C GLU A 244 43.39 -39.73 -8.32
N GLN A 245 43.06 -38.47 -8.57
CA GLN A 245 43.61 -37.35 -7.79
C GLN A 245 42.71 -36.94 -6.60
N ARG A 246 41.64 -37.71 -6.29
CA ARG A 246 40.74 -37.39 -5.18
C ARG A 246 41.41 -37.45 -3.81
N ALA A 247 42.26 -38.43 -3.61
CA ALA A 247 42.99 -38.60 -2.35
C ALA A 247 43.93 -37.41 -2.09
N ASP A 248 44.68 -37.01 -3.10
CA ASP A 248 45.61 -35.89 -3.03
C ASP A 248 44.90 -34.56 -2.83
N TYR A 249 43.79 -34.34 -3.56
CA TYR A 249 42.92 -33.19 -3.34
C TYR A 249 42.34 -33.12 -1.91
N THR A 250 41.92 -34.29 -1.40
CA THR A 250 41.38 -34.37 -0.01
C THR A 250 42.50 -34.08 1.00
N GLN A 251 43.71 -34.57 0.79
CA GLN A 251 44.87 -34.30 1.64
C GLN A 251 45.19 -32.80 1.65
N ALA A 252 45.21 -32.14 0.47
CA ALA A 252 45.42 -30.70 0.34
C ALA A 252 44.34 -29.90 1.10
N LEU A 253 43.06 -30.30 1.01
CA LEU A 253 41.98 -29.69 1.78
C LEU A 253 42.17 -29.81 3.29
N VAL A 254 42.60 -30.98 3.78
CA VAL A 254 42.85 -31.21 5.22
C VAL A 254 44.08 -30.39 5.65
N ALA A 255 45.18 -30.38 4.87
CA ALA A 255 46.39 -29.61 5.16
C ALA A 255 46.09 -28.10 5.29
N CYS A 256 45.27 -27.56 4.39
CA CYS A 256 44.84 -26.16 4.46
C CYS A 256 43.99 -25.87 5.71
N SER A 257 43.26 -26.86 6.24
CA SER A 257 42.37 -26.68 7.39
C SER A 257 43.07 -26.71 8.75
N VAL A 258 44.16 -27.48 8.89
CA VAL A 258 44.88 -27.66 10.14
C VAL A 258 45.59 -26.37 10.59
N ASN A 259 46.02 -25.54 9.70
CA ASN A 259 46.74 -24.29 9.99
C ASN A 259 45.82 -23.06 10.21
N ARG A 260 44.52 -23.26 10.31
CA ARG A 260 43.56 -22.17 10.45
C ARG A 260 43.34 -21.73 11.88
N ARG A 261 44.06 -20.72 12.32
CA ARG A 261 43.60 -19.85 13.40
C ARG A 261 42.64 -18.79 12.78
N MET A 262 41.32 -19.10 12.84
CA MET A 262 40.26 -18.13 12.70
C MET A 262 40.50 -16.90 11.81
N ILE A 263 40.47 -17.03 10.49
CA ILE A 263 40.13 -15.94 9.58
C ILE A 263 38.59 -15.91 9.40
N ALA A 264 37.88 -16.23 10.46
CA ALA A 264 36.41 -16.27 10.48
C ALA A 264 35.76 -14.89 10.57
N ALA A 265 36.51 -13.81 10.40
CA ALA A 265 36.02 -12.48 10.75
C ALA A 265 35.72 -11.56 9.56
N CYS A 266 35.93 -11.96 8.32
CA CYS A 266 35.56 -11.13 7.18
C CYS A 266 34.44 -11.80 6.36
N PRO A 267 33.23 -11.23 6.35
CA PRO A 267 32.10 -11.76 5.54
C PRO A 267 32.39 -11.80 4.04
N LEU A 268 33.36 -10.99 3.61
CA LEU A 268 33.80 -10.88 2.22
C LEU A 268 34.99 -11.79 1.89
N ALA A 269 35.59 -12.43 2.89
CA ALA A 269 36.65 -13.41 2.70
C ALA A 269 36.09 -14.83 2.84
N PHE A 270 36.52 -15.68 1.93
CA PHE A 270 36.10 -17.07 1.88
C PHE A 270 36.77 -17.87 3.02
N GLY A 271 36.03 -18.07 4.12
CA GLY A 271 36.44 -18.96 5.20
C GLY A 271 35.66 -20.27 5.14
N GLU A 272 36.37 -21.42 5.24
CA GLU A 272 35.71 -22.73 5.17
C GLU A 272 34.90 -23.06 6.41
N VAL A 273 33.69 -23.57 6.15
CA VAL A 273 32.84 -24.20 7.18
C VAL A 273 32.77 -25.71 6.86
N GLY A 274 33.10 -26.54 7.84
CA GLY A 274 32.79 -27.96 7.75
C GLY A 274 33.73 -28.82 6.90
N VAL A 275 35.06 -28.79 7.12
CA VAL A 275 36.04 -29.61 6.41
C VAL A 275 35.66 -31.10 6.38
N LYS A 276 35.15 -31.64 7.50
CA LYS A 276 34.67 -33.04 7.60
C LYS A 276 33.62 -33.36 6.54
N ASP A 277 32.67 -32.48 6.33
CA ASP A 277 31.58 -32.68 5.35
C ASP A 277 32.10 -32.54 3.91
N ARG A 278 33.04 -31.64 3.67
CA ARG A 278 33.72 -31.49 2.39
C ARG A 278 34.49 -32.78 2.03
N VAL A 279 35.37 -33.25 2.92
CA VAL A 279 36.12 -34.50 2.76
C VAL A 279 35.17 -35.66 2.47
N LYS A 280 34.11 -35.82 3.27
CA LYS A 280 33.10 -36.88 3.06
C LYS A 280 32.41 -36.75 1.71
N SER A 281 32.10 -35.53 1.27
CA SER A 281 31.46 -35.28 -0.03
C SER A 281 32.39 -35.62 -1.20
N VAL A 282 33.66 -35.25 -1.10
CA VAL A 282 34.70 -35.54 -2.11
C VAL A 282 34.93 -37.04 -2.25
N MET A 283 35.15 -37.73 -1.12
CA MET A 283 35.46 -39.16 -1.14
C MET A 283 34.28 -40.01 -1.64
N ASN A 284 33.03 -39.62 -1.30
CA ASN A 284 31.84 -40.36 -1.69
C ASN A 284 31.18 -39.81 -2.98
N TYR A 285 31.89 -38.93 -3.73
CA TYR A 285 31.31 -38.36 -4.92
C TYR A 285 30.99 -39.41 -5.99
N LYS A 286 29.74 -39.40 -6.46
CA LYS A 286 29.26 -40.17 -7.62
C LYS A 286 28.65 -39.20 -8.62
N LYS A 287 28.95 -39.38 -9.91
CA LYS A 287 28.31 -38.57 -10.94
C LYS A 287 26.80 -38.75 -10.86
N PRO A 288 26.01 -37.67 -10.68
CA PRO A 288 24.55 -37.78 -10.64
C PRO A 288 24.01 -38.25 -11.99
N ALA A 289 22.98 -39.10 -11.98
CA ALA A 289 22.30 -39.54 -13.19
C ALA A 289 21.59 -38.34 -13.86
N PHE A 290 21.53 -38.31 -15.17
CA PHE A 290 20.98 -37.18 -15.93
C PHE A 290 19.53 -36.83 -15.52
N TRP A 291 18.69 -37.83 -15.31
CA TRP A 291 17.30 -37.62 -14.89
C TRP A 291 17.17 -36.99 -13.48
N ILE A 292 18.15 -37.24 -12.58
CA ILE A 292 18.17 -36.57 -11.26
C ILE A 292 18.40 -35.06 -11.42
N ILE A 293 19.22 -34.67 -12.40
CA ILE A 293 19.45 -33.26 -12.70
C ILE A 293 18.17 -32.62 -13.22
N ILE A 294 17.46 -33.29 -14.16
CA ILE A 294 16.19 -32.79 -14.68
C ILE A 294 15.17 -32.62 -13.55
N LEU A 295 15.01 -33.63 -12.71
CA LEU A 295 14.07 -33.60 -11.58
C LEU A 295 14.42 -32.45 -10.61
N ALA A 296 15.72 -32.23 -10.33
CA ALA A 296 16.16 -31.15 -9.47
C ALA A 296 15.88 -29.76 -10.07
N VAL A 297 16.06 -29.60 -11.38
CA VAL A 297 15.74 -28.34 -12.08
C VAL A 297 14.24 -28.09 -12.08
N ILE A 298 13.42 -29.11 -12.36
CA ILE A 298 11.95 -29.00 -12.29
C ILE A 298 11.53 -28.58 -10.87
N ALA A 299 12.08 -29.22 -9.83
CA ALA A 299 11.80 -28.84 -8.45
C ALA A 299 12.18 -27.38 -8.15
N CYS A 300 13.31 -26.88 -8.65
CA CYS A 300 13.69 -25.48 -8.51
C CYS A 300 12.68 -24.53 -9.21
N VAL A 301 12.21 -24.89 -10.40
CA VAL A 301 11.20 -24.10 -11.13
C VAL A 301 9.88 -24.07 -10.36
N ILE A 302 9.42 -25.22 -9.85
CA ILE A 302 8.20 -25.30 -9.03
C ILE A 302 8.33 -24.39 -7.81
N VAL A 303 9.44 -24.48 -7.05
CA VAL A 303 9.68 -23.61 -5.90
C VAL A 303 9.72 -22.14 -6.30
N ALA A 304 10.36 -21.81 -7.44
CA ALA A 304 10.37 -20.44 -7.93
C ALA A 304 8.95 -19.92 -8.23
N VAL A 305 8.14 -20.70 -8.95
CA VAL A 305 6.76 -20.32 -9.26
C VAL A 305 5.92 -20.20 -7.99
N CYS A 306 5.99 -21.16 -7.07
CA CYS A 306 5.16 -21.18 -5.87
C CYS A 306 5.52 -20.11 -4.83
N PHE A 307 6.77 -19.65 -4.79
CA PHE A 307 7.25 -18.74 -3.74
C PHE A 307 7.76 -17.39 -4.23
N LEU A 308 7.94 -17.17 -5.53
CA LEU A 308 8.18 -15.83 -6.08
C LEU A 308 6.89 -15.10 -6.44
N THR A 309 5.77 -15.83 -6.55
CA THR A 309 4.45 -15.26 -6.75
C THR A 309 3.73 -15.05 -5.43
N ASN A 310 2.83 -14.08 -5.39
CA ASN A 310 1.92 -13.85 -4.28
C ASN A 310 0.63 -14.64 -4.47
N PRO A 311 -0.09 -15.00 -3.39
CA PRO A 311 -1.43 -15.57 -3.53
C PRO A 311 -2.31 -14.57 -4.29
N MET A 312 -3.13 -15.10 -5.20
CA MET A 312 -4.21 -14.29 -5.77
C MET A 312 -5.14 -13.90 -4.63
N GLY A 313 -5.46 -12.63 -4.54
CA GLY A 313 -6.63 -12.19 -3.80
C GLY A 313 -7.83 -12.95 -4.34
N PHE A 314 -8.76 -13.31 -3.47
CA PHE A 314 -9.97 -14.00 -3.88
C PHE A 314 -10.70 -13.13 -4.92
N GLN A 315 -10.93 -13.67 -6.11
CA GLN A 315 -11.70 -12.99 -7.15
C GLN A 315 -13.09 -13.61 -7.17
N PHE A 316 -14.12 -12.78 -7.05
CA PHE A 316 -15.50 -13.20 -7.15
C PHE A 316 -15.96 -13.50 -8.60
N ASP A 317 -15.03 -13.49 -9.57
CA ASP A 317 -15.31 -13.54 -11.02
C ASP A 317 -16.22 -14.70 -11.44
N GLU A 318 -16.03 -15.90 -10.88
CA GLU A 318 -16.89 -17.05 -11.23
C GLU A 318 -18.30 -16.92 -10.65
N ALA A 319 -18.46 -16.34 -9.47
CA ALA A 319 -19.74 -16.20 -8.81
C ALA A 319 -20.57 -15.00 -9.32
N ILE A 320 -19.90 -13.95 -9.77
CA ILE A 320 -20.52 -12.69 -10.19
C ILE A 320 -21.39 -12.84 -11.42
N HIS A 321 -20.98 -13.69 -12.37
CA HIS A 321 -21.72 -13.93 -13.61
C HIS A 321 -22.99 -14.76 -13.43
N THR A 322 -23.24 -15.29 -12.22
CA THR A 322 -24.35 -16.18 -11.89
C THR A 322 -25.37 -15.55 -10.96
N ILE A 323 -25.34 -14.21 -10.73
CA ILE A 323 -26.33 -13.52 -9.90
C ILE A 323 -27.67 -13.49 -10.65
N VAL A 324 -28.67 -14.18 -10.08
CA VAL A 324 -30.03 -14.28 -10.63
C VAL A 324 -30.91 -13.15 -10.10
N SER A 325 -30.79 -12.83 -8.81
CA SER A 325 -31.54 -11.77 -8.15
C SER A 325 -30.74 -11.23 -6.97
N ALA A 326 -31.01 -10.00 -6.60
CA ALA A 326 -30.42 -9.40 -5.41
C ALA A 326 -31.42 -8.49 -4.70
N ASN A 327 -31.34 -8.44 -3.38
CA ASN A 327 -32.12 -7.56 -2.53
C ASN A 327 -31.17 -6.71 -1.70
N HIS A 328 -31.51 -5.44 -1.50
CA HIS A 328 -30.80 -4.58 -0.58
C HIS A 328 -31.66 -4.22 0.63
N PHE A 329 -31.00 -3.91 1.75
CA PHE A 329 -31.61 -3.62 3.03
C PHE A 329 -30.91 -2.42 3.68
N ASP A 330 -31.70 -1.46 4.18
CA ASP A 330 -31.24 -0.48 5.15
C ASP A 330 -31.31 -1.10 6.55
N MET A 331 -30.19 -1.39 7.15
CA MET A 331 -30.08 -2.06 8.46
C MET A 331 -29.88 -1.07 9.61
N ARG A 332 -29.90 0.25 9.35
CA ARG A 332 -29.73 1.27 10.41
C ARG A 332 -30.88 1.25 11.41
N ASN A 333 -32.09 0.87 10.96
CA ASN A 333 -33.29 0.62 11.79
C ASN A 333 -33.68 -0.85 11.65
N ALA A 334 -32.99 -1.74 12.37
CA ALA A 334 -33.12 -3.18 12.21
C ALA A 334 -34.55 -3.73 12.40
N ASP A 335 -35.39 -3.03 13.17
CA ASP A 335 -36.80 -3.42 13.41
C ASP A 335 -37.73 -3.13 12.20
N ASP A 336 -37.32 -2.28 11.27
CA ASP A 336 -38.09 -1.86 10.09
C ASP A 336 -37.38 -2.21 8.75
N ALA A 337 -36.35 -3.07 8.77
CA ALA A 337 -35.61 -3.42 7.57
C ALA A 337 -36.47 -4.16 6.54
N VAL A 338 -36.81 -3.49 5.45
CA VAL A 338 -37.59 -4.06 4.33
C VAL A 338 -36.63 -4.46 3.21
N ALA A 339 -36.84 -5.66 2.67
CA ALA A 339 -36.11 -6.12 1.49
C ALA A 339 -36.59 -5.38 0.24
N ILE A 340 -35.71 -4.69 -0.46
CA ILE A 340 -36.02 -4.03 -1.73
C ILE A 340 -35.29 -4.77 -2.84
N GLU A 341 -36.04 -5.23 -3.84
CA GLU A 341 -35.48 -5.98 -4.97
C GLU A 341 -34.70 -5.05 -5.92
N MET A 342 -33.50 -5.47 -6.28
CA MET A 342 -32.64 -4.73 -7.19
C MET A 342 -33.06 -4.95 -8.65
N ASN A 343 -33.09 -3.89 -9.43
CA ASN A 343 -33.36 -4.00 -10.87
C ASN A 343 -32.14 -4.56 -11.65
N PRO A 344 -32.32 -5.01 -12.91
CA PRO A 344 -31.22 -5.59 -13.69
C PRO A 344 -30.01 -4.67 -13.89
N ALA A 345 -30.21 -3.35 -13.94
CA ALA A 345 -29.11 -2.39 -14.08
C ALA A 345 -28.28 -2.31 -12.78
N GLN A 346 -28.94 -2.30 -11.63
CA GLN A 346 -28.28 -2.34 -10.32
C GLN A 346 -27.54 -3.67 -10.10
N ILE A 347 -28.09 -4.79 -10.54
CA ILE A 347 -27.41 -6.10 -10.48
C ILE A 347 -26.17 -6.10 -11.37
N SER A 348 -26.26 -5.51 -12.57
CA SER A 348 -25.11 -5.37 -13.47
C SER A 348 -24.01 -4.48 -12.89
N GLU A 349 -24.38 -3.37 -12.24
CA GLU A 349 -23.43 -2.50 -11.54
C GLU A 349 -22.78 -3.21 -10.35
N LEU A 350 -23.58 -3.92 -9.52
CA LEU A 350 -23.06 -4.75 -8.43
C LEU A 350 -22.06 -5.78 -8.91
N SER A 351 -22.38 -6.49 -9.98
CA SER A 351 -21.49 -7.47 -10.61
C SER A 351 -20.18 -6.85 -11.07
N SER A 352 -20.25 -5.68 -11.73
CA SER A 352 -19.06 -4.94 -12.20
C SER A 352 -18.17 -4.48 -11.04
N ARG A 353 -18.75 -4.03 -9.92
CA ARG A 353 -18.00 -3.61 -8.74
C ARG A 353 -17.38 -4.79 -8.00
N LEU A 354 -18.11 -5.89 -7.84
CA LEU A 354 -17.58 -7.13 -7.26
C LEU A 354 -16.39 -7.67 -8.09
N ALA A 355 -16.46 -7.60 -9.44
CA ALA A 355 -15.35 -7.98 -10.32
C ALA A 355 -14.12 -7.09 -10.14
N GLY A 356 -14.32 -5.82 -9.77
CA GLY A 356 -13.26 -4.86 -9.49
C GLY A 356 -12.61 -5.00 -8.12
N VAL A 357 -13.21 -5.76 -7.20
CA VAL A 357 -12.74 -5.88 -5.81
C VAL A 357 -11.38 -6.57 -5.76
N LYS A 358 -10.37 -5.83 -5.34
CA LYS A 358 -9.00 -6.30 -5.10
C LYS A 358 -8.70 -6.30 -3.60
N ASN A 359 -7.72 -7.11 -3.17
CA ASN A 359 -7.27 -7.17 -1.77
C ASN A 359 -8.30 -7.72 -0.76
N THR A 360 -9.09 -8.71 -1.17
CA THR A 360 -9.96 -9.43 -0.24
C THR A 360 -9.15 -10.22 0.79
N LYS A 361 -9.42 -9.98 2.08
CA LYS A 361 -8.82 -10.75 3.18
C LYS A 361 -9.89 -11.66 3.77
N LYS A 362 -9.60 -12.97 3.85
CA LYS A 362 -10.46 -13.89 4.61
C LYS A 362 -10.33 -13.57 6.09
N SER A 363 -11.45 -13.34 6.78
CA SER A 363 -11.47 -13.01 8.21
C SER A 363 -12.48 -13.87 8.94
N ASP A 364 -12.04 -14.54 9.99
CA ASP A 364 -12.89 -15.31 10.90
C ASP A 364 -13.42 -14.43 12.06
N GLU A 365 -12.99 -13.18 12.18
CA GLU A 365 -13.41 -12.29 13.25
C GLU A 365 -14.65 -11.48 12.85
N TYR A 366 -15.70 -11.61 13.65
CA TYR A 366 -16.85 -10.74 13.60
C TYR A 366 -16.45 -9.38 14.17
N GLY A 367 -16.44 -8.33 13.37
CA GLY A 367 -16.01 -6.99 13.80
C GLY A 367 -16.88 -6.35 14.91
N GLY A 368 -17.86 -7.04 15.43
CA GLY A 368 -18.69 -6.60 16.56
C GLY A 368 -19.64 -5.42 16.23
N PHE A 369 -19.62 -4.94 14.99
CA PHE A 369 -20.50 -3.85 14.53
C PHE A 369 -21.73 -4.41 13.82
N THR A 370 -22.89 -3.82 14.07
CA THR A 370 -24.10 -4.11 13.30
C THR A 370 -23.93 -3.50 11.92
N PRO A 371 -24.18 -4.25 10.81
CA PRO A 371 -24.17 -3.66 9.48
C PRO A 371 -25.19 -2.52 9.38
N GLY A 372 -24.79 -1.40 8.79
CA GLY A 372 -25.70 -0.32 8.44
C GLY A 372 -26.44 -0.59 7.14
N TYR A 373 -25.80 -1.32 6.24
CA TYR A 373 -26.28 -1.64 4.90
C TYR A 373 -26.02 -3.10 4.57
N GLN A 374 -26.95 -3.75 3.85
CA GLN A 374 -26.78 -5.12 3.42
C GLN A 374 -27.32 -5.34 2.01
N ILE A 375 -26.56 -6.08 1.19
CA ILE A 375 -27.06 -6.65 -0.06
C ILE A 375 -26.99 -8.18 0.04
N SER A 376 -28.06 -8.87 -0.37
CA SER A 376 -28.11 -10.32 -0.48
C SER A 376 -28.40 -10.70 -1.92
N ALA A 377 -27.43 -11.32 -2.60
CA ALA A 377 -27.53 -11.74 -3.98
C ALA A 377 -27.65 -13.27 -4.06
N LEU A 378 -28.64 -13.77 -4.81
CA LEU A 378 -28.86 -15.17 -5.08
C LEU A 378 -28.13 -15.57 -6.37
N LEU A 379 -27.36 -16.64 -6.33
CA LEU A 379 -26.64 -17.20 -7.47
C LEU A 379 -27.46 -18.32 -8.16
N GLU A 380 -27.10 -18.68 -9.40
CA GLU A 380 -27.77 -19.77 -10.15
C GLU A 380 -27.69 -21.13 -9.45
N ASP A 381 -26.65 -21.39 -8.66
CA ASP A 381 -26.47 -22.62 -7.89
C ASP A 381 -27.33 -22.68 -6.60
N GLY A 382 -28.10 -21.63 -6.31
CA GLY A 382 -28.93 -21.50 -5.13
C GLY A 382 -28.18 -21.02 -3.87
N THR A 383 -26.91 -20.67 -3.98
CA THR A 383 -26.14 -20.05 -2.87
C THR A 383 -26.35 -18.53 -2.82
N TYR A 384 -26.02 -17.93 -1.68
CA TYR A 384 -26.14 -16.49 -1.48
C TYR A 384 -24.77 -15.86 -1.26
N ILE A 385 -24.56 -14.69 -1.90
CA ILE A 385 -23.52 -13.73 -1.51
C ILE A 385 -24.21 -12.67 -0.63
N ARG A 386 -23.68 -12.47 0.57
CA ARG A 386 -24.14 -11.40 1.46
C ARG A 386 -23.04 -10.36 1.61
N ILE A 387 -23.37 -9.09 1.36
CA ILE A 387 -22.45 -7.96 1.38
C ILE A 387 -22.93 -7.00 2.46
N ASN A 388 -22.09 -6.69 3.43
CA ASN A 388 -22.41 -5.84 4.56
C ASN A 388 -21.51 -4.60 4.56
N GLY A 389 -22.12 -3.42 4.62
CA GLY A 389 -21.46 -2.14 4.82
C GLY A 389 -21.75 -1.58 6.23
N TYR A 390 -20.84 -0.76 6.75
CA TYR A 390 -20.91 -0.22 8.10
C TYR A 390 -21.02 1.30 8.10
N SER A 391 -22.10 1.87 8.65
CA SER A 391 -22.39 3.31 8.64
C SER A 391 -21.61 4.15 9.66
N LEU A 392 -20.91 3.52 10.60
CA LEU A 392 -20.25 4.19 11.74
C LEU A 392 -18.73 3.96 11.79
N SER A 393 -18.12 3.40 10.75
CA SER A 393 -16.67 3.20 10.75
C SER A 393 -16.02 4.20 9.79
N ASP A 394 -15.06 4.98 10.29
CA ASP A 394 -14.08 5.72 9.47
C ASP A 394 -13.23 4.81 8.57
N ASN A 395 -13.53 3.53 8.54
CA ASN A 395 -12.85 2.53 7.73
C ASN A 395 -13.78 2.14 6.59
N ASP A 396 -13.36 2.38 5.38
CA ASP A 396 -13.96 1.95 4.11
C ASP A 396 -14.08 0.41 3.99
N MET A 397 -14.56 -0.24 5.05
CA MET A 397 -14.60 -1.69 5.17
C MET A 397 -15.95 -2.26 4.75
N VAL A 398 -15.93 -3.21 3.85
CA VAL A 398 -17.06 -4.00 3.40
C VAL A 398 -16.81 -5.47 3.69
N ASP A 399 -17.78 -6.15 4.31
CA ASP A 399 -17.74 -7.59 4.50
C ASP A 399 -18.51 -8.31 3.40
N ILE A 400 -17.93 -9.34 2.83
CA ILE A 400 -18.59 -10.22 1.89
C ILE A 400 -18.60 -11.63 2.47
N GLU A 401 -19.80 -12.18 2.68
CA GLU A 401 -20.00 -13.55 3.13
C GLU A 401 -20.48 -14.41 1.95
N TRP A 402 -19.72 -15.48 1.64
CA TRP A 402 -20.03 -16.40 0.57
C TRP A 402 -19.53 -17.81 0.90
N ASN A 403 -20.35 -18.84 0.64
CA ASN A 403 -20.08 -20.23 0.97
C ASN A 403 -19.66 -20.49 2.43
N GLY A 404 -20.20 -19.72 3.37
CA GLY A 404 -19.88 -19.82 4.80
C GLY A 404 -18.51 -19.25 5.16
N GLU A 405 -17.83 -18.60 4.21
CA GLU A 405 -16.57 -17.90 4.41
C GLU A 405 -16.80 -16.39 4.34
N ARG A 406 -16.06 -15.63 5.15
CA ARG A 406 -16.16 -14.19 5.23
C ARG A 406 -14.91 -13.53 4.68
N TYR A 407 -15.08 -12.53 3.85
CA TYR A 407 -14.04 -11.73 3.23
C TYR A 407 -14.22 -10.27 3.61
N VAL A 408 -13.15 -9.62 4.03
CA VAL A 408 -13.13 -8.20 4.34
C VAL A 408 -12.42 -7.45 3.22
N VAL A 409 -13.04 -6.40 2.73
CA VAL A 409 -12.56 -5.53 1.66
C VAL A 409 -12.44 -4.12 2.20
N SER A 410 -11.29 -3.48 2.01
CA SER A 410 -11.11 -2.05 2.25
C SER A 410 -11.26 -1.32 0.90
N ASP A 411 -12.46 -0.79 0.64
CA ASP A 411 -12.77 -0.09 -0.60
C ASP A 411 -13.86 0.96 -0.34
N GLY A 412 -13.46 2.23 -0.22
CA GLY A 412 -14.36 3.35 0.05
C GLY A 412 -15.39 3.55 -1.04
N GLU A 413 -15.04 3.37 -2.31
CA GLU A 413 -15.98 3.51 -3.42
C GLU A 413 -17.08 2.42 -3.37
N PHE A 414 -16.74 1.23 -2.88
CA PHE A 414 -17.71 0.16 -2.72
C PHE A 414 -18.59 0.38 -1.50
N GLN A 415 -18.05 0.90 -0.41
CA GLN A 415 -18.80 1.32 0.77
C GLN A 415 -19.82 2.43 0.42
N ASP A 416 -19.40 3.44 -0.31
CA ASP A 416 -20.27 4.53 -0.80
C ASP A 416 -21.38 4.00 -1.71
N TYR A 417 -21.06 3.03 -2.57
CA TYR A 417 -22.06 2.37 -3.40
C TYR A 417 -23.13 1.67 -2.56
N LEU A 418 -22.72 0.89 -1.53
CA LEU A 418 -23.65 0.21 -0.62
C LEU A 418 -24.54 1.21 0.11
N SER A 419 -23.96 2.27 0.65
CA SER A 419 -24.69 3.31 1.35
C SER A 419 -25.73 3.95 0.43
N ARG A 420 -25.36 4.29 -0.78
CA ARG A 420 -26.22 4.91 -1.79
C ARG A 420 -27.40 4.03 -2.21
N ILE A 421 -27.15 2.73 -2.45
CA ILE A 421 -28.22 1.79 -2.86
C ILE A 421 -29.13 1.42 -1.70
N CYS A 422 -28.59 1.21 -0.51
CA CYS A 422 -29.40 0.72 0.62
C CYS A 422 -30.16 1.83 1.33
N VAL A 423 -29.69 3.07 1.33
CA VAL A 423 -30.36 4.23 1.94
C VAL A 423 -31.32 4.90 0.99
N GLY A 424 -30.97 4.93 -0.29
CA GLY A 424 -31.85 5.45 -1.33
C GLY A 424 -32.83 4.39 -1.77
N GLY A 425 -33.94 4.24 -1.09
CA GLY A 425 -35.09 3.55 -1.61
C GLY A 425 -35.71 4.33 -2.77
N ASP A 426 -34.92 4.57 -3.83
CA ASP A 426 -35.45 4.87 -5.14
C ASP A 426 -34.37 4.66 -6.19
N VAL A 427 -34.77 4.02 -7.28
CA VAL A 427 -34.15 4.02 -8.59
C VAL A 427 -33.28 5.27 -8.72
N ALA A 428 -32.04 5.13 -9.19
CA ALA A 428 -31.38 6.20 -9.88
C ALA A 428 -32.20 6.58 -11.15
N VAL A 429 -33.32 7.25 -10.93
CA VAL A 429 -33.62 8.39 -11.78
C VAL A 429 -32.36 9.23 -11.61
N ALA A 430 -31.59 9.42 -12.67
CA ALA A 430 -30.64 10.50 -12.75
C ALA A 430 -31.29 11.66 -12.01
N GLU A 431 -30.69 12.12 -10.88
CA GLU A 431 -31.25 13.27 -10.15
C GLU A 431 -31.62 14.26 -11.25
N PRO A 432 -32.87 14.72 -11.35
CA PRO A 432 -33.19 15.65 -12.41
C PRO A 432 -32.15 16.74 -12.26
N VAL A 433 -31.30 16.91 -13.29
CA VAL A 433 -30.28 17.95 -13.27
C VAL A 433 -31.02 19.22 -12.90
N PRO A 434 -30.75 19.83 -11.73
CA PRO A 434 -31.53 20.97 -11.29
C PRO A 434 -31.50 21.98 -12.42
N SER A 435 -32.67 22.47 -12.83
CA SER A 435 -32.73 23.45 -13.90
C SER A 435 -32.07 24.74 -13.41
N VAL A 436 -30.81 24.94 -13.78
CA VAL A 436 -30.09 26.15 -13.42
C VAL A 436 -30.45 27.25 -14.43
N THR A 437 -31.04 28.34 -13.96
CA THR A 437 -31.28 29.53 -14.73
C THR A 437 -30.18 30.55 -14.46
N LYS A 438 -29.28 30.74 -15.42
CA LYS A 438 -28.23 31.79 -15.36
C LYS A 438 -28.86 33.14 -15.55
N TRP A 439 -28.71 34.02 -14.60
CA TRP A 439 -29.15 35.40 -14.70
C TRP A 439 -28.03 36.29 -15.28
N PHE A 440 -26.88 36.34 -14.61
CA PHE A 440 -25.67 37.00 -15.09
C PHE A 440 -24.43 36.37 -14.47
N ASP A 441 -23.26 36.51 -15.12
CA ASP A 441 -21.96 36.10 -14.59
C ASP A 441 -20.83 37.03 -15.09
N TYR A 442 -20.41 37.95 -14.23
CA TYR A 442 -19.31 38.88 -14.49
C TYR A 442 -17.95 38.31 -14.05
N LEU A 443 -17.87 37.16 -13.45
CA LEU A 443 -16.61 36.45 -13.28
C LEU A 443 -16.11 35.89 -14.60
N GLU A 444 -17.05 35.47 -15.48
CA GLU A 444 -16.72 35.02 -16.84
C GLU A 444 -16.52 36.21 -17.80
N THR A 445 -17.31 37.28 -17.65
CA THR A 445 -17.31 38.46 -18.53
C THR A 445 -17.17 39.79 -17.77
N PRO A 446 -15.99 40.07 -17.15
CA PRO A 446 -15.82 41.24 -16.27
C PRO A 446 -16.04 42.59 -16.98
N ASP A 447 -15.72 42.65 -18.28
CA ASP A 447 -15.83 43.88 -19.09
C ASP A 447 -17.28 44.27 -19.40
N GLU A 448 -18.24 43.37 -19.25
CA GLU A 448 -19.67 43.60 -19.47
C GLU A 448 -20.37 44.17 -18.24
N MET A 449 -19.70 44.25 -17.11
CA MET A 449 -20.27 44.73 -15.86
C MET A 449 -20.65 46.19 -15.89
N GLN A 450 -21.96 46.49 -15.79
CA GLN A 450 -22.47 47.85 -15.77
C GLN A 450 -22.66 48.38 -14.35
N TRP A 451 -21.81 49.29 -13.93
CA TRP A 451 -21.79 49.87 -12.60
C TRP A 451 -23.02 50.70 -12.19
N GLY A 452 -23.88 51.07 -13.11
CA GLY A 452 -25.01 51.95 -12.87
C GLY A 452 -26.37 51.41 -13.36
N GLY A 453 -26.42 50.21 -13.90
CA GLY A 453 -27.66 49.61 -14.43
C GLY A 453 -28.24 48.54 -13.54
N GLY A 454 -29.52 48.54 -13.30
CA GLY A 454 -30.23 47.42 -12.66
C GLY A 454 -30.61 46.39 -13.74
N HIS A 455 -30.43 45.11 -13.41
CA HIS A 455 -30.96 44.00 -14.17
C HIS A 455 -32.20 43.46 -13.48
N GLU A 456 -33.20 43.02 -14.23
CA GLU A 456 -34.43 42.44 -13.72
C GLU A 456 -34.65 41.08 -14.40
N ILE A 457 -35.20 40.12 -13.61
CA ILE A 457 -35.63 38.84 -14.10
C ILE A 457 -36.96 38.44 -13.43
N ASN A 458 -37.82 37.80 -14.21
CA ASN A 458 -39.06 37.19 -13.72
C ASN A 458 -38.96 35.69 -13.95
N LEU A 459 -39.31 34.92 -12.96
CA LEU A 459 -39.32 33.47 -13.02
C LEU A 459 -40.73 32.92 -13.07
N PRO A 460 -40.99 31.85 -13.84
CA PRO A 460 -42.31 31.20 -13.87
C PRO A 460 -42.75 30.69 -12.49
N GLU A 461 -41.82 30.29 -11.66
CA GLU A 461 -42.04 29.78 -10.31
C GLU A 461 -42.53 30.87 -9.32
N PHE A 462 -42.19 32.13 -9.61
CA PHE A 462 -42.56 33.31 -8.82
C PHE A 462 -43.26 34.36 -9.67
N PRO A 463 -44.50 34.12 -10.18
CA PRO A 463 -45.13 34.95 -11.19
C PRO A 463 -45.41 36.39 -10.78
N ASP A 464 -45.55 36.64 -9.47
CA ASP A 464 -45.86 37.95 -8.90
C ASP A 464 -44.59 38.72 -8.43
N VAL A 465 -43.41 38.13 -8.62
CA VAL A 465 -42.12 38.64 -8.13
C VAL A 465 -41.21 39.00 -9.27
N THR A 466 -40.65 40.22 -9.25
CA THR A 466 -39.55 40.63 -10.12
C THR A 466 -38.28 40.70 -9.27
N PHE A 467 -37.31 39.85 -9.55
CA PHE A 467 -35.98 39.95 -8.93
C PHE A 467 -35.19 41.06 -9.61
N ARG A 468 -34.61 41.94 -8.84
CA ARG A 468 -33.85 43.09 -9.31
C ARG A 468 -32.46 43.07 -8.68
N TRP A 469 -31.47 43.25 -9.53
CA TRP A 469 -30.07 43.41 -9.13
C TRP A 469 -29.61 44.85 -9.37
N THR A 470 -28.93 45.38 -8.37
CA THR A 470 -28.06 46.54 -8.52
C THR A 470 -26.63 46.14 -8.17
N TYR A 471 -25.63 46.95 -8.50
CA TYR A 471 -24.23 46.65 -8.22
C TYR A 471 -23.93 46.11 -6.80
N GLY A 472 -24.64 46.59 -5.80
CA GLY A 472 -24.41 46.24 -4.40
C GLY A 472 -25.59 45.60 -3.69
N GLU A 473 -26.72 45.34 -4.35
CA GLU A 473 -27.92 44.87 -3.69
C GLU A 473 -28.78 43.98 -4.58
N MET A 474 -29.25 42.90 -4.00
CA MET A 474 -30.20 41.97 -4.56
C MET A 474 -31.59 42.19 -3.91
N MET A 475 -32.63 42.37 -4.72
CA MET A 475 -33.96 42.71 -4.23
C MET A 475 -35.04 41.86 -4.90
N ALA A 476 -36.15 41.64 -4.21
CA ALA A 476 -37.39 41.13 -4.75
C ALA A 476 -38.44 42.24 -4.72
N VAL A 477 -39.15 42.42 -5.82
CA VAL A 477 -40.19 43.43 -6.00
C VAL A 477 -41.54 42.72 -6.22
N THR A 478 -42.48 42.91 -5.31
CA THR A 478 -43.83 42.36 -5.38
C THR A 478 -44.85 43.49 -5.35
N GLY A 479 -45.41 43.81 -6.51
CA GLY A 479 -46.28 44.99 -6.65
C GLY A 479 -45.55 46.29 -6.34
N ASN A 480 -45.89 46.97 -5.20
CA ASN A 480 -45.25 48.19 -4.74
C ASN A 480 -44.26 47.96 -3.60
N GLU A 481 -44.08 46.72 -3.16
CA GLU A 481 -43.19 46.35 -2.06
C GLU A 481 -41.83 45.91 -2.62
N ILE A 482 -40.76 46.47 -2.04
CA ILE A 482 -39.39 46.13 -2.38
C ILE A 482 -38.72 45.51 -1.12
N THR A 483 -38.31 44.26 -1.26
CA THR A 483 -37.61 43.51 -0.17
C THR A 483 -36.14 43.36 -0.57
N SER A 484 -35.24 43.83 0.27
CA SER A 484 -33.78 43.56 0.12
C SER A 484 -33.52 42.12 0.57
N LEU A 485 -32.87 41.31 -0.30
CA LEU A 485 -32.53 39.91 -0.03
C LEU A 485 -31.17 39.81 0.63
N TYR A 486 -30.15 40.38 -0.03
CA TYR A 486 -28.78 40.51 0.48
C TYR A 486 -28.04 41.60 -0.23
N THR A 487 -26.87 41.97 0.32
CA THR A 487 -25.99 43.02 -0.19
C THR A 487 -24.58 42.47 -0.41
N GLY A 488 -23.83 43.03 -1.39
CA GLY A 488 -22.43 42.70 -1.69
C GLY A 488 -21.81 43.84 -2.49
N MET A 489 -20.48 43.94 -2.47
CA MET A 489 -19.78 45.01 -3.17
C MET A 489 -18.55 44.46 -3.94
N PRO A 490 -18.72 43.97 -5.16
CA PRO A 490 -19.95 43.76 -5.92
C PRO A 490 -20.62 42.41 -5.72
N ILE A 491 -21.77 42.18 -6.36
CA ILE A 491 -22.35 40.89 -6.66
C ILE A 491 -21.86 40.48 -8.04
N TRP A 492 -21.07 39.41 -8.12
CA TRP A 492 -20.37 39.01 -9.34
C TRP A 492 -21.20 38.18 -10.30
N ASN A 493 -22.02 37.28 -9.78
CA ASN A 493 -22.87 36.41 -10.56
C ASN A 493 -24.18 36.08 -9.82
N ALA A 494 -25.17 35.63 -10.54
CA ALA A 494 -26.41 35.14 -9.96
C ALA A 494 -27.01 34.03 -10.84
N TYR A 495 -27.44 32.96 -10.19
CA TYR A 495 -28.10 31.80 -10.73
C TYR A 495 -29.31 31.45 -9.90
N PHE A 496 -30.35 30.91 -10.52
CA PHE A 496 -31.47 30.28 -9.83
C PHE A 496 -31.38 28.77 -10.02
N CYS A 497 -31.45 28.02 -8.93
CA CYS A 497 -31.29 26.57 -8.90
C CYS A 497 -32.09 25.99 -7.76
N ASP A 498 -32.99 25.02 -8.04
CA ASP A 498 -33.70 24.27 -7.01
C ASP A 498 -32.69 23.31 -6.31
N LEU A 499 -32.04 23.78 -5.24
CA LEU A 499 -31.08 23.03 -4.46
C LEU A 499 -31.75 22.20 -3.37
N THR A 500 -32.88 22.70 -2.81
CA THR A 500 -33.58 22.04 -1.73
C THR A 500 -34.50 20.91 -2.22
N GLY A 501 -34.80 20.89 -3.54
CA GLY A 501 -35.68 19.87 -4.14
C GLY A 501 -37.15 20.08 -3.86
N ASP A 502 -37.57 21.29 -3.42
CA ASP A 502 -38.96 21.64 -3.13
C ASP A 502 -39.73 22.14 -4.38
N GLY A 503 -39.08 22.24 -5.52
CA GLY A 503 -39.62 22.72 -6.79
C GLY A 503 -39.56 24.24 -6.98
N LEU A 504 -39.03 24.98 -6.01
CA LEU A 504 -38.83 26.43 -6.07
C LEU A 504 -37.32 26.77 -6.06
N PRO A 505 -36.84 27.55 -7.00
CA PRO A 505 -35.37 27.76 -7.11
C PRO A 505 -34.87 28.79 -6.11
N GLU A 506 -33.75 28.44 -5.45
CA GLU A 506 -32.96 29.34 -4.63
C GLU A 506 -32.12 30.25 -5.50
N LEU A 507 -31.90 31.49 -5.02
CA LEU A 507 -31.00 32.46 -5.64
C LEU A 507 -29.56 32.28 -5.13
N CYS A 508 -28.64 31.87 -5.99
CA CYS A 508 -27.25 31.56 -5.70
C CYS A 508 -26.31 32.60 -6.30
N SER A 509 -25.41 33.19 -5.51
CA SER A 509 -24.55 34.28 -5.96
C SER A 509 -23.15 34.26 -5.36
N THR A 510 -22.18 34.76 -6.09
CA THR A 510 -20.88 35.16 -5.55
C THR A 510 -20.92 36.65 -5.21
N ILE A 511 -20.61 37.00 -3.98
CA ILE A 511 -20.57 38.37 -3.49
C ILE A 511 -19.18 38.70 -2.93
N SER A 512 -18.71 39.94 -3.11
CA SER A 512 -17.58 40.47 -2.35
C SER A 512 -18.07 41.17 -1.09
N TRP A 513 -17.40 40.94 0.04
CA TRP A 513 -17.78 41.51 1.32
C TRP A 513 -16.55 41.97 2.10
N GLY A 514 -16.65 43.10 2.79
CA GLY A 514 -15.64 43.60 3.73
C GLY A 514 -15.28 45.07 3.56
N SER A 515 -14.79 45.70 4.62
CA SER A 515 -14.35 47.10 4.67
C SER A 515 -12.87 47.22 5.02
N GLY A 516 -11.98 46.63 4.29
CA GLY A 516 -10.54 46.61 4.57
C GLY A 516 -9.91 45.32 4.03
N MET A 517 -10.38 44.18 4.47
CA MET A 517 -10.14 42.89 3.88
C MET A 517 -11.41 42.49 3.09
N ILE A 518 -11.32 42.39 1.77
CA ILE A 518 -12.45 42.07 0.91
C ILE A 518 -12.24 40.64 0.46
N ASP A 519 -13.18 39.76 0.79
CA ASP A 519 -13.20 38.34 0.41
C ASP A 519 -14.45 38.01 -0.41
N ASN A 520 -14.32 37.06 -1.31
CA ASN A 520 -15.43 36.54 -2.09
C ASN A 520 -16.11 35.40 -1.34
N ARG A 521 -17.46 35.44 -1.33
CA ARG A 521 -18.32 34.48 -0.65
C ARG A 521 -19.40 33.98 -1.57
N VAL A 522 -19.86 32.76 -1.34
CA VAL A 522 -21.05 32.24 -1.98
C VAL A 522 -22.23 32.42 -1.05
N THR A 523 -23.26 33.14 -1.52
CA THR A 523 -24.50 33.39 -0.78
C THR A 523 -25.65 32.75 -1.54
N ILE A 524 -26.52 32.06 -0.81
CA ILE A 524 -27.73 31.42 -1.32
C ILE A 524 -28.91 31.94 -0.52
N TYR A 525 -29.95 32.34 -1.24
CA TYR A 525 -31.17 32.84 -0.64
C TYR A 525 -32.38 32.03 -1.10
N ASP A 526 -32.99 31.32 -0.19
CA ASP A 526 -34.26 30.64 -0.38
C ASP A 526 -35.40 31.65 -0.19
N TYR A 527 -35.93 32.12 -1.30
CA TYR A 527 -37.00 33.12 -1.29
C TYR A 527 -38.33 32.57 -0.76
N ALA A 528 -38.60 31.28 -0.98
CA ALA A 528 -39.83 30.64 -0.58
C ALA A 528 -39.92 30.52 0.97
N ASN A 529 -38.85 30.18 1.63
CA ASN A 529 -38.78 29.96 3.06
C ASN A 529 -38.18 31.14 3.85
N GLY A 530 -37.64 32.16 3.14
CA GLY A 530 -36.99 33.31 3.75
C GLY A 530 -35.66 32.95 4.45
N ALA A 531 -35.00 31.87 4.00
CA ALA A 531 -33.76 31.39 4.58
C ALA A 531 -32.54 31.88 3.75
N SER A 532 -31.42 32.10 4.40
CA SER A 532 -30.15 32.50 3.75
C SER A 532 -29.00 31.65 4.23
N TYR A 533 -28.13 31.26 3.29
CA TYR A 533 -26.97 30.44 3.54
C TYR A 533 -25.72 31.12 2.96
N GLU A 534 -24.58 31.04 3.64
CA GLU A 534 -23.33 31.67 3.23
C GLU A 534 -22.14 30.73 3.41
N LEU A 535 -21.32 30.62 2.38
CA LEU A 535 -19.99 29.98 2.42
C LEU A 535 -18.94 31.08 2.47
N SER A 536 -18.21 31.18 3.60
CA SER A 536 -17.16 32.17 3.79
C SER A 536 -16.05 31.64 4.70
N ASP A 537 -14.80 32.06 4.44
CA ASP A 537 -13.65 31.79 5.30
C ASP A 537 -12.77 33.04 5.33
N ARG A 538 -13.17 33.99 6.16
CA ARG A 538 -12.68 35.36 6.14
C ARG A 538 -11.17 35.46 6.26
N GLY A 539 -10.53 35.94 5.17
CA GLY A 539 -9.11 36.25 5.14
C GLY A 539 -8.19 35.09 4.79
N TYR A 540 -8.73 33.86 4.58
CA TYR A 540 -7.96 32.69 4.20
C TYR A 540 -8.26 32.23 2.78
N PHE A 541 -9.54 32.14 2.44
CA PHE A 541 -9.98 31.65 1.12
C PHE A 541 -11.09 32.52 0.56
N ASP A 542 -11.08 32.63 -0.76
CA ASP A 542 -12.17 33.16 -1.59
C ASP A 542 -13.00 32.01 -2.12
N PHE A 543 -14.34 32.16 -2.09
CA PHE A 543 -15.28 31.22 -2.67
C PHE A 543 -15.99 31.87 -3.84
N THR A 544 -15.96 31.20 -5.01
CA THR A 544 -16.64 31.67 -6.20
C THR A 544 -17.54 30.58 -6.77
N LEU A 545 -18.77 30.98 -7.16
CA LEU A 545 -19.74 30.10 -7.76
C LEU A 545 -19.54 30.06 -9.27
N ARG A 546 -19.65 28.88 -9.87
CA ARG A 546 -19.52 28.66 -11.31
C ARG A 546 -20.55 27.63 -11.79
N PHE A 547 -21.17 27.91 -12.93
CA PHE A 547 -22.03 26.96 -13.62
C PHE A 547 -21.20 26.07 -14.56
N ASN A 548 -21.40 24.76 -14.51
CA ASN A 548 -20.75 23.83 -15.42
C ASN A 548 -21.75 23.34 -16.48
N GLU A 549 -21.62 23.84 -17.71
CA GLU A 549 -22.51 23.50 -18.82
C GLU A 549 -22.44 22.00 -19.20
N ALA A 550 -21.36 21.29 -18.87
CA ALA A 550 -21.16 19.89 -19.28
C ALA A 550 -22.08 18.92 -18.48
N ASP A 551 -22.34 19.20 -17.20
CA ASP A 551 -23.15 18.38 -16.34
C ASP A 551 -24.40 19.09 -15.77
N GLY A 552 -24.51 20.42 -15.98
CA GLY A 552 -25.66 21.22 -15.59
C GLY A 552 -25.74 21.59 -14.11
N TYR A 553 -24.64 21.46 -13.35
CA TYR A 553 -24.61 21.75 -11.91
C TYR A 553 -23.84 23.03 -11.58
N LEU A 554 -24.11 23.58 -10.40
CA LEU A 554 -23.34 24.66 -9.81
C LEU A 554 -22.15 24.10 -9.02
N TYR A 555 -20.99 24.67 -9.22
CA TYR A 555 -19.74 24.35 -8.53
C TYR A 555 -19.27 25.53 -7.71
N VAL A 556 -18.64 25.23 -6.57
CA VAL A 556 -17.92 26.22 -5.77
C VAL A 556 -16.42 25.98 -5.94
N ASP A 557 -15.72 27.01 -6.37
CA ASP A 557 -14.26 27.03 -6.41
C ASP A 557 -13.73 27.71 -5.15
N LYS A 558 -12.92 26.99 -4.36
CA LYS A 558 -12.19 27.52 -3.20
C LYS A 558 -10.82 27.97 -3.68
N ARG A 559 -10.53 29.26 -3.54
CA ARG A 559 -9.28 29.88 -3.97
C ARG A 559 -8.56 30.48 -2.78
N LYS A 560 -7.22 30.47 -2.83
CA LYS A 560 -6.41 31.06 -1.77
C LYS A 560 -6.50 32.59 -1.85
N TYR A 561 -6.82 33.22 -0.73
CA TYR A 561 -6.97 34.69 -0.64
C TYR A 561 -5.75 35.41 -1.23
N ASN A 562 -5.98 36.44 -2.04
CA ASN A 562 -4.98 37.28 -2.72
C ASN A 562 -4.04 36.58 -3.75
N THR A 563 -4.14 35.31 -4.02
CA THR A 563 -3.27 34.62 -4.99
C THR A 563 -4.00 34.08 -6.19
N ASP A 564 -5.33 34.04 -6.14
CA ASP A 564 -6.20 33.44 -7.15
C ASP A 564 -5.89 31.96 -7.49
N GLU A 565 -5.09 31.29 -6.65
CA GLU A 565 -4.73 29.89 -6.77
C GLU A 565 -5.93 29.01 -6.42
N LEU A 566 -6.39 28.19 -7.33
CA LEU A 566 -7.47 27.22 -7.08
C LEU A 566 -6.95 26.12 -6.15
N VAL A 567 -7.60 25.97 -4.99
CA VAL A 567 -7.25 24.96 -3.99
C VAL A 567 -8.13 23.73 -4.14
N GLN A 568 -9.44 23.92 -4.25
CA GLN A 568 -10.43 22.87 -4.41
C GLN A 568 -11.59 23.36 -5.26
N SER A 569 -12.27 22.43 -5.93
CA SER A 569 -13.52 22.70 -6.64
C SER A 569 -14.48 21.57 -6.35
N GLY A 570 -15.74 21.87 -6.04
CA GLY A 570 -16.74 20.87 -5.71
C GLY A 570 -18.15 21.28 -6.09
N ARG A 571 -19.05 20.31 -6.20
CA ARG A 571 -20.45 20.52 -6.56
C ARG A 571 -21.22 21.07 -5.37
N LEU A 572 -21.97 22.15 -5.58
CA LEU A 572 -22.87 22.72 -4.60
C LEU A 572 -24.11 21.83 -4.45
N VAL A 573 -24.42 21.40 -3.24
CA VAL A 573 -25.57 20.55 -2.91
C VAL A 573 -26.20 20.98 -1.59
N PHE A 574 -27.48 20.61 -1.40
CA PHE A 574 -28.18 20.80 -0.13
C PHE A 574 -28.54 19.42 0.41
N LYS A 575 -27.98 19.05 1.55
CA LYS A 575 -28.19 17.77 2.21
C LYS A 575 -28.34 17.96 3.72
N ASP A 576 -29.24 17.21 4.33
CA ASP A 576 -29.48 17.23 5.80
C ASP A 576 -29.78 18.64 6.34
N ASP A 577 -30.60 19.39 5.60
CA ASP A 577 -30.96 20.80 5.88
C ASP A 577 -29.71 21.73 5.93
N CYS A 578 -28.63 21.34 5.29
CA CYS A 578 -27.38 22.09 5.24
C CYS A 578 -26.85 22.25 3.81
N LEU A 579 -26.24 23.40 3.57
CA LEU A 579 -25.48 23.64 2.35
C LEU A 579 -24.12 22.95 2.45
N GLN A 580 -23.78 22.14 1.46
CA GLN A 580 -22.52 21.40 1.39
C GLN A 580 -21.86 21.56 0.02
N VAL A 581 -20.54 21.31 -0.05
CA VAL A 581 -19.80 21.27 -1.30
C VAL A 581 -19.19 19.90 -1.44
N GLU A 582 -19.76 19.07 -2.31
CA GLU A 582 -19.24 17.74 -2.60
C GLU A 582 -17.88 17.83 -3.29
N GLY A 583 -16.88 17.11 -2.81
CA GLY A 583 -15.51 17.13 -3.32
C GLY A 583 -14.53 18.01 -2.51
N PHE A 584 -15.00 18.74 -1.50
CA PHE A 584 -14.11 19.37 -0.55
C PHE A 584 -13.63 18.32 0.45
N SER A 585 -12.32 18.04 0.48
CA SER A 585 -11.73 17.18 1.50
C SER A 585 -11.48 18.00 2.77
N SER A 586 -11.90 17.48 3.92
CA SER A 586 -11.46 17.97 5.23
C SER A 586 -9.98 17.62 5.41
N ASN A 587 -9.06 18.54 5.15
CA ASN A 587 -7.69 18.40 5.65
C ASN A 587 -7.70 18.66 7.16
N VAL A 588 -7.07 17.76 7.91
CA VAL A 588 -7.02 17.71 9.38
C VAL A 588 -6.46 18.99 10.03
N ASP A 589 -5.80 19.85 9.27
CA ASP A 589 -5.17 21.08 9.76
C ASP A 589 -6.00 22.38 9.60
N GLU A 590 -7.19 22.29 8.94
CA GLU A 590 -8.07 23.46 8.79
C GLU A 590 -9.52 23.03 9.00
N PRO A 591 -10.14 23.35 10.15
CA PRO A 591 -11.56 23.10 10.34
C PRO A 591 -12.35 23.94 9.33
N ALA A 592 -13.08 23.27 8.42
CA ALA A 592 -14.00 23.92 7.52
C ALA A 592 -15.11 24.55 8.36
N LYS A 593 -15.10 25.88 8.46
CA LYS A 593 -16.16 26.64 9.12
C LYS A 593 -17.23 26.98 8.10
N TYR A 594 -18.32 26.22 8.09
CA TYR A 594 -19.52 26.55 7.34
C TYR A 594 -20.44 27.33 8.27
N TYR A 595 -20.84 28.54 7.89
CA TYR A 595 -21.77 29.33 8.65
C TYR A 595 -23.15 29.26 8.01
N LEU A 596 -24.10 28.76 8.74
CA LEU A 596 -25.52 28.81 8.43
C LEU A 596 -26.11 30.03 9.12
N THR A 597 -26.77 30.90 8.40
CA THR A 597 -27.52 32.02 8.97
C THR A 597 -28.68 32.32 8.05
N ILE A 598 -29.89 32.48 8.37
CA ILE A 598 -30.70 33.16 9.35
C ILE A 598 -32.17 33.03 8.94
N GLY A 599 -33.07 32.61 9.79
CA GLY A 599 -34.49 32.96 9.69
C GLY A 599 -34.68 34.35 10.31
N ALA A 600 -35.81 35.02 10.02
CA ALA A 600 -36.14 36.39 10.43
C ALA A 600 -36.14 36.69 11.95
N GLU A 601 -35.80 35.75 12.79
CA GLU A 601 -35.67 35.88 14.25
C GLU A 601 -34.27 35.51 14.72
N GLY A 602 -33.26 36.31 14.38
CA GLY A 602 -31.94 36.32 15.04
C GLY A 602 -31.00 35.17 14.69
N VAL A 603 -29.72 35.53 14.59
CA VAL A 603 -28.56 34.67 14.29
C VAL A 603 -28.54 33.42 15.18
N LYS A 604 -28.71 32.24 14.60
CA LYS A 604 -28.26 30.98 15.19
C LYS A 604 -27.05 30.50 14.36
N SER A 605 -25.84 30.75 14.85
CA SER A 605 -24.68 30.08 14.36
C SER A 605 -24.70 28.63 14.82
N ILE A 606 -24.78 27.66 13.91
CA ILE A 606 -24.50 26.26 14.19
C ILE A 606 -23.08 26.00 13.71
N GLU A 607 -22.19 25.81 14.66
CA GLU A 607 -20.86 25.28 14.42
C GLU A 607 -21.04 23.78 14.13
N LEU A 608 -21.00 23.37 12.85
CA LEU A 608 -20.94 21.97 12.48
C LEU A 608 -19.52 21.46 12.72
N THR A 609 -19.26 20.94 13.90
CA THR A 609 -18.19 19.98 14.11
C THR A 609 -18.60 18.68 13.42
N MET A 610 -17.96 18.39 12.30
CA MET A 610 -18.05 17.04 11.73
C MET A 610 -17.43 16.03 12.70
N PRO A 611 -18.04 14.85 12.88
CA PRO A 611 -17.55 13.82 13.80
C PRO A 611 -16.22 13.21 13.39
#